data_20a45822c077ba563d731cb6a1987d0a
#
_entry.id   20a45822c077ba563d731cb6a1987d0a
#
_cell.length_a   1.000
_cell.length_b   1.000
_cell.length_c   1.000
_cell.angle_alpha   90.00
_cell.angle_beta   90.00
_cell.angle_gamma   90.00
#
_symmetry.space_group_name_H-M   'P 1'
#
loop_
_entity.id
_entity.type
_entity.pdbx_description
1 polymer ?
#
loop_
_entity_poly.entity_id
_entity_poly.type
_entity_poly.pdbx_seq_one_letter_code
_entity_poly.pdbx_strand_id
1 'polypeptide(L)'
;MKNITMELMQDKVKEYFKDLKFQAGIHTYEVKGKPLTSVSKTIHKFVEKVDFDKIAGFVAKKRGISKAEVLAEWNAKKNIACNQGTSVHNFGENYFKGNKTPTNGFEEAIVKFWDNIPDYIEPFLFELQMFSETLGIAGTSDIILFNRKTGKFIIADYKTNEDLFKNYKGKTLLKPFNNLLDSPYNKYQLQLSMYQLLFEQCGYEVESRRVIWLKPNGTYENFKTEDLTQILLKELTK
;
A
#
# COMPACT_ATOMS: atom_id res chain seq x y z
N MET A 1 -4.79 28.85 15.69
CA MET A 1 -4.49 27.77 16.65
C MET A 1 -4.57 26.36 16.05
N LYS A 2 -5.50 26.01 15.11
CA LYS A 2 -5.60 24.65 14.52
C LYS A 2 -4.35 24.19 13.74
N ASN A 3 -3.71 25.05 12.98
CA ASN A 3 -2.54 24.68 12.15
C ASN A 3 -1.31 24.31 12.96
N ILE A 4 -1.06 25.03 14.06
CA ILE A 4 0.09 24.77 14.93
C ILE A 4 0.02 23.36 15.56
N THR A 5 -1.16 22.92 15.93
CA THR A 5 -1.34 21.59 16.53
C THR A 5 -1.12 20.46 15.50
N MET A 6 -1.55 20.64 14.24
CA MET A 6 -1.36 19.65 13.17
C MET A 6 0.13 19.52 12.81
N GLU A 7 0.81 20.64 12.61
CA GLU A 7 2.25 20.67 12.31
C GLU A 7 3.08 20.00 13.43
N LEU A 8 2.77 20.31 14.69
CA LEU A 8 3.45 19.66 15.82
C LEU A 8 3.25 18.15 15.85
N MET A 9 2.05 17.65 15.50
CA MET A 9 1.81 16.21 15.38
C MET A 9 2.60 15.60 14.22
N GLN A 10 2.63 16.28 13.06
CA GLN A 10 3.42 15.84 11.90
C GLN A 10 4.91 15.77 12.23
N ASP A 11 5.45 16.77 12.88
CA ASP A 11 6.86 16.83 13.27
C ASP A 11 7.20 15.72 14.27
N LYS A 12 6.32 15.47 15.25
CA LYS A 12 6.48 14.36 16.19
C LYS A 12 6.52 13.00 15.49
N VAL A 13 5.67 12.78 14.51
CA VAL A 13 5.65 11.52 13.73
C VAL A 13 6.93 11.39 12.90
N LYS A 14 7.32 12.44 12.19
CA LYS A 14 8.56 12.45 11.40
C LYS A 14 9.80 12.21 12.27
N GLU A 15 9.86 12.86 13.42
CA GLU A 15 10.95 12.68 14.37
C GLU A 15 11.03 11.24 14.90
N TYR A 16 9.87 10.60 15.16
CA TYR A 16 9.82 9.20 15.59
C TYR A 16 10.46 8.24 14.59
N PHE A 17 10.27 8.47 13.28
CA PHE A 17 10.77 7.61 12.22
C PHE A 17 12.04 8.12 11.52
N LYS A 18 12.69 9.16 12.02
CA LYS A 18 13.82 9.83 11.36
C LYS A 18 15.05 8.93 11.10
N ASP A 19 15.23 7.88 11.91
CA ASP A 19 16.38 6.99 11.80
C ASP A 19 16.25 5.96 10.66
N LEU A 20 15.07 5.86 10.03
CA LEU A 20 14.84 4.97 8.93
C LEU A 20 15.54 5.45 7.67
N LYS A 21 16.38 4.60 7.10
CA LYS A 21 17.00 4.81 5.80
C LYS A 21 16.32 3.92 4.76
N PHE A 22 15.87 4.55 3.69
CA PHE A 22 15.27 3.86 2.55
C PHE A 22 16.12 4.04 1.30
N GLN A 23 16.52 2.93 0.68
CA GLN A 23 17.26 2.92 -0.58
C GLN A 23 16.30 2.56 -1.73
N ALA A 24 15.81 3.57 -2.43
CA ALA A 24 14.79 3.42 -3.47
C ALA A 24 15.23 2.47 -4.62
N GLY A 25 16.47 2.55 -5.07
CA GLY A 25 16.98 1.76 -6.19
C GLY A 25 16.93 0.25 -5.99
N ILE A 26 17.08 -0.23 -4.75
CA ILE A 26 17.02 -1.65 -4.38
C ILE A 26 15.87 -1.98 -3.43
N HIS A 27 15.05 -0.98 -3.12
CA HIS A 27 13.86 -1.08 -2.26
C HIS A 27 14.13 -1.78 -0.92
N THR A 28 15.14 -1.26 -0.19
CA THR A 28 15.55 -1.79 1.11
C THR A 28 15.43 -0.73 2.20
N TYR A 29 15.12 -1.20 3.40
CA TYR A 29 15.01 -0.40 4.60
C TYR A 29 16.08 -0.81 5.60
N GLU A 30 16.65 0.18 6.29
CA GLU A 30 17.68 -0.02 7.31
C GLU A 30 17.51 0.97 8.45
N VAL A 31 17.72 0.51 9.69
CA VAL A 31 17.82 1.35 10.88
C VAL A 31 19.09 1.00 11.62
N LYS A 32 19.95 2.00 11.90
CA LYS A 32 21.22 1.82 12.65
C LYS A 32 22.10 0.68 12.08
N GLY A 33 22.17 0.54 10.76
CA GLY A 33 22.94 -0.50 10.09
C GLY A 33 22.28 -1.89 10.08
N LYS A 34 21.07 -2.04 10.59
CA LYS A 34 20.32 -3.30 10.59
C LYS A 34 19.25 -3.28 9.50
N PRO A 35 19.23 -4.26 8.58
CA PRO A 35 18.22 -4.34 7.56
C PRO A 35 16.86 -4.73 8.16
N LEU A 36 15.79 -4.13 7.62
CA LEU A 36 14.41 -4.45 7.96
C LEU A 36 13.70 -5.07 6.77
N THR A 37 12.77 -5.99 7.04
CA THR A 37 11.93 -6.59 6.00
C THR A 37 10.84 -5.61 5.58
N SER A 38 10.67 -5.36 4.27
CA SER A 38 9.56 -4.52 3.83
C SER A 38 8.19 -5.18 4.13
N VAL A 39 7.18 -4.36 4.42
CA VAL A 39 5.79 -4.82 4.58
C VAL A 39 5.37 -5.67 3.38
N SER A 40 5.68 -5.26 2.15
CA SER A 40 5.36 -6.03 0.95
C SER A 40 6.01 -7.42 0.93
N LYS A 41 7.28 -7.54 1.33
CA LYS A 41 7.96 -8.84 1.45
C LYS A 41 7.36 -9.68 2.58
N THR A 42 6.92 -9.06 3.65
CA THR A 42 6.28 -9.75 4.79
C THR A 42 4.96 -10.40 4.37
N ILE A 43 4.15 -9.74 3.54
CA ILE A 43 2.90 -10.29 3.00
C ILE A 43 3.16 -11.59 2.22
N HIS A 44 4.28 -11.71 1.51
CA HIS A 44 4.62 -12.93 0.77
C HIS A 44 4.79 -14.17 1.65
N LYS A 45 4.97 -14.02 2.97
CA LYS A 45 4.97 -15.16 3.91
C LYS A 45 3.59 -15.84 4.00
N PHE A 46 2.53 -15.11 3.68
CA PHE A 46 1.14 -15.55 3.74
C PHE A 46 0.54 -15.90 2.37
N VAL A 47 1.37 -15.94 1.33
CA VAL A 47 0.95 -16.24 -0.04
C VAL A 47 1.67 -17.49 -0.53
N GLU A 48 0.93 -18.39 -1.19
CA GLU A 48 1.52 -19.56 -1.81
C GLU A 48 2.52 -19.14 -2.91
N LYS A 49 3.72 -19.73 -2.88
CA LYS A 49 4.73 -19.47 -3.90
C LYS A 49 4.27 -20.02 -5.26
N VAL A 50 4.25 -19.18 -6.25
CA VAL A 50 3.88 -19.54 -7.63
C VAL A 50 5.16 -19.72 -8.45
N ASP A 51 5.30 -20.88 -9.07
CA ASP A 51 6.37 -21.18 -10.02
C ASP A 51 6.01 -20.60 -11.40
N PHE A 52 6.31 -19.31 -11.58
CA PHE A 52 6.04 -18.60 -12.84
C PHE A 52 6.81 -19.20 -14.03
N ASP A 53 7.99 -19.76 -13.77
CA ASP A 53 8.83 -20.38 -14.79
C ASP A 53 8.16 -21.63 -15.39
N LYS A 54 7.63 -22.49 -14.51
CA LYS A 54 6.85 -23.66 -14.90
C LYS A 54 5.57 -23.28 -15.64
N ILE A 55 4.84 -22.28 -15.14
CA ILE A 55 3.60 -21.81 -15.78
C ILE A 55 3.90 -21.23 -17.16
N ALA A 56 4.98 -20.43 -17.30
CA ALA A 56 5.40 -19.90 -18.59
C ALA A 56 5.69 -21.01 -19.61
N GLY A 57 6.29 -22.13 -19.19
CA GLY A 57 6.49 -23.31 -20.04
C GLY A 57 5.19 -23.91 -20.56
N PHE A 58 4.17 -24.05 -19.70
CA PHE A 58 2.84 -24.53 -20.12
C PHE A 58 2.14 -23.59 -21.09
N VAL A 59 2.20 -22.27 -20.80
CA VAL A 59 1.58 -21.25 -21.67
C VAL A 59 2.27 -21.21 -23.02
N ALA A 60 3.59 -21.27 -23.05
CA ALA A 60 4.41 -21.32 -24.27
C ALA A 60 4.01 -22.50 -25.17
N LYS A 61 3.95 -23.71 -24.58
CA LYS A 61 3.52 -24.91 -25.30
C LYS A 61 2.11 -24.77 -25.86
N LYS A 62 1.16 -24.24 -25.08
CA LYS A 62 -0.24 -24.05 -25.52
C LYS A 62 -0.37 -23.04 -26.66
N ARG A 63 0.48 -21.99 -26.67
CA ARG A 63 0.44 -20.88 -27.64
C ARG A 63 1.34 -21.10 -28.87
N GLY A 64 2.19 -22.14 -28.88
CA GLY A 64 3.16 -22.40 -29.95
C GLY A 64 4.27 -21.33 -30.05
N ILE A 65 4.63 -20.70 -28.94
CA ILE A 65 5.70 -19.67 -28.87
C ILE A 65 6.76 -20.10 -27.85
N SER A 66 7.89 -19.40 -27.81
CA SER A 66 8.93 -19.69 -26.86
C SER A 66 8.57 -19.26 -25.43
N LYS A 67 9.12 -19.94 -24.43
CA LYS A 67 8.97 -19.55 -23.00
C LYS A 67 9.54 -18.16 -22.75
N ALA A 68 10.62 -17.79 -23.45
CA ALA A 68 11.24 -16.47 -23.35
C ALA A 68 10.25 -15.36 -23.79
N GLU A 69 9.51 -15.56 -24.87
CA GLU A 69 8.49 -14.63 -25.33
C GLU A 69 7.38 -14.45 -24.28
N VAL A 70 6.87 -15.53 -23.67
CA VAL A 70 5.87 -15.45 -22.61
C VAL A 70 6.37 -14.65 -21.41
N LEU A 71 7.59 -14.92 -20.96
CA LEU A 71 8.18 -14.18 -19.83
C LEU A 71 8.44 -12.71 -20.19
N ALA A 72 8.87 -12.41 -21.40
CA ALA A 72 9.03 -11.04 -21.87
C ALA A 72 7.70 -10.26 -21.88
N GLU A 73 6.62 -10.87 -22.40
CA GLU A 73 5.28 -10.28 -22.37
C GLU A 73 4.80 -9.99 -20.93
N TRP A 74 5.02 -10.93 -19.99
CA TRP A 74 4.62 -10.74 -18.60
C TRP A 74 5.44 -9.65 -17.92
N ASN A 75 6.74 -9.59 -18.18
CA ASN A 75 7.61 -8.54 -17.66
C ASN A 75 7.23 -7.15 -18.22
N ALA A 76 6.91 -7.07 -19.53
CA ALA A 76 6.45 -5.83 -20.13
C ALA A 76 5.15 -5.34 -19.49
N LYS A 77 4.14 -6.21 -19.30
CA LYS A 77 2.88 -5.88 -18.60
C LYS A 77 3.13 -5.42 -17.16
N LYS A 78 3.99 -6.13 -16.43
CA LYS A 78 4.38 -5.76 -15.07
C LYS A 78 5.01 -4.36 -15.03
N ASN A 79 5.94 -4.08 -15.93
CA ASN A 79 6.63 -2.78 -15.96
C ASN A 79 5.67 -1.63 -16.28
N ILE A 80 4.73 -1.83 -17.22
CA ILE A 80 3.69 -0.84 -17.53
C ILE A 80 2.85 -0.57 -16.28
N ALA A 81 2.37 -1.60 -15.60
CA ALA A 81 1.57 -1.45 -14.39
C ALA A 81 2.34 -0.77 -13.25
N CYS A 82 3.62 -1.11 -13.05
CA CYS A 82 4.47 -0.48 -12.06
C CYS A 82 4.69 1.02 -12.35
N ASN A 83 5.02 1.36 -13.62
CA ASN A 83 5.24 2.75 -14.02
C ASN A 83 3.97 3.58 -13.86
N GLN A 84 2.82 3.02 -14.26
CA GLN A 84 1.52 3.66 -14.06
C GLN A 84 1.23 3.88 -12.57
N GLY A 85 1.42 2.87 -11.72
CA GLY A 85 1.26 3.01 -10.27
C GLY A 85 2.14 4.13 -9.73
N THR A 86 3.43 4.14 -10.04
CA THR A 86 4.37 5.17 -9.60
C THR A 86 3.94 6.57 -10.05
N SER A 87 3.50 6.73 -11.31
CA SER A 87 3.01 8.03 -11.82
C SER A 87 1.80 8.53 -11.03
N VAL A 88 0.84 7.63 -10.76
CA VAL A 88 -0.38 7.93 -10.01
C VAL A 88 -0.08 8.33 -8.56
N HIS A 89 0.80 7.59 -7.88
CA HIS A 89 1.22 7.92 -6.51
C HIS A 89 1.94 9.28 -6.48
N ASN A 90 2.86 9.54 -7.42
CA ASN A 90 3.54 10.83 -7.55
C ASN A 90 2.55 11.99 -7.79
N PHE A 91 1.51 11.77 -8.57
CA PHE A 91 0.45 12.76 -8.74
C PHE A 91 -0.29 13.01 -7.43
N GLY A 92 -0.72 11.94 -6.74
CA GLY A 92 -1.45 12.03 -5.47
C GLY A 92 -0.66 12.75 -4.37
N GLU A 93 0.62 12.41 -4.20
CA GLU A 93 1.53 13.06 -3.24
C GLU A 93 1.68 14.58 -3.53
N ASN A 94 1.78 14.94 -4.81
CA ASN A 94 2.05 16.32 -5.21
C ASN A 94 0.79 17.15 -5.50
N TYR A 95 -0.41 16.54 -5.41
CA TYR A 95 -1.68 17.22 -5.68
C TYR A 95 -1.87 18.47 -4.83
N PHE A 96 -1.49 18.42 -3.54
CA PHE A 96 -1.58 19.55 -2.62
C PHE A 96 -0.37 20.51 -2.66
N LYS A 97 0.73 20.14 -3.34
CA LYS A 97 1.94 21.00 -3.41
C LYS A 97 1.90 22.02 -4.53
N GLY A 98 0.91 21.95 -5.41
CA GLY A 98 0.75 22.89 -6.52
C GLY A 98 -0.27 22.40 -7.54
N ASN A 99 -0.84 23.32 -8.31
CA ASN A 99 -1.88 23.06 -9.30
C ASN A 99 -1.40 22.08 -10.38
N LYS A 100 -1.61 20.80 -10.15
CA LYS A 100 -1.41 19.76 -11.16
C LYS A 100 -2.75 19.48 -11.82
N THR A 101 -2.81 19.71 -13.13
CA THR A 101 -3.94 19.29 -13.96
C THR A 101 -3.81 17.78 -14.21
N PRO A 102 -4.87 16.99 -13.99
CA PRO A 102 -4.84 15.57 -14.30
C PRO A 102 -4.67 15.34 -15.81
N THR A 103 -3.87 14.36 -16.18
CA THR A 103 -3.52 14.01 -17.56
C THR A 103 -4.12 12.69 -18.03
N ASN A 104 -4.73 11.94 -17.10
CA ASN A 104 -5.34 10.63 -17.35
C ASN A 104 -6.46 10.34 -16.33
N GLY A 105 -7.27 9.32 -16.62
CA GLY A 105 -8.42 9.01 -15.77
C GLY A 105 -8.06 8.59 -14.34
N PHE A 106 -6.88 8.03 -14.06
CA PHE A 106 -6.49 7.71 -12.69
C PHE A 106 -6.21 8.98 -11.87
N GLU A 107 -5.58 9.97 -12.47
CA GLU A 107 -5.34 11.28 -11.85
C GLU A 107 -6.65 12.04 -11.65
N GLU A 108 -7.60 11.97 -12.61
CA GLU A 108 -8.96 12.50 -12.43
C GLU A 108 -9.69 11.82 -11.28
N ALA A 109 -9.51 10.51 -11.10
CA ALA A 109 -10.09 9.78 -9.98
C ALA A 109 -9.53 10.24 -8.62
N ILE A 110 -8.24 10.59 -8.54
CA ILE A 110 -7.63 11.20 -7.34
C ILE A 110 -8.27 12.55 -7.04
N VAL A 111 -8.40 13.43 -8.05
CA VAL A 111 -9.05 14.73 -7.87
C VAL A 111 -10.46 14.56 -7.32
N LYS A 112 -11.27 13.69 -7.95
CA LYS A 112 -12.63 13.39 -7.47
C LYS A 112 -12.67 12.79 -6.06
N PHE A 113 -11.69 11.97 -5.70
CA PHE A 113 -11.60 11.45 -4.32
C PHE A 113 -11.44 12.60 -3.32
N TRP A 114 -10.55 13.54 -3.60
CA TRP A 114 -10.31 14.68 -2.72
C TRP A 114 -11.47 15.67 -2.70
N ASP A 115 -12.15 15.88 -3.82
CA ASP A 115 -13.34 16.75 -3.91
C ASP A 115 -14.53 16.18 -3.12
N ASN A 116 -14.58 14.85 -2.94
CA ASN A 116 -15.67 14.16 -2.24
C ASN A 116 -15.34 13.76 -0.80
N ILE A 117 -14.11 14.00 -0.34
CA ILE A 117 -13.76 13.68 1.04
C ILE A 117 -14.49 14.63 2.00
N PRO A 118 -15.06 14.16 3.13
CA PRO A 118 -15.71 15.04 4.08
C PRO A 118 -14.77 16.14 4.60
N ASP A 119 -15.26 17.34 4.78
CA ASP A 119 -14.50 18.53 5.23
C ASP A 119 -13.82 18.39 6.61
N TYR A 120 -14.25 17.41 7.41
CA TYR A 120 -13.62 17.07 8.69
C TYR A 120 -12.50 16.04 8.58
N ILE A 121 -12.25 15.50 7.39
CA ILE A 121 -11.10 14.64 7.10
C ILE A 121 -10.04 15.48 6.38
N GLU A 122 -8.88 15.56 6.95
CA GLU A 122 -7.77 16.37 6.43
C GLU A 122 -6.58 15.50 6.05
N PRO A 123 -5.81 15.82 4.98
CA PRO A 123 -4.55 15.18 4.71
C PRO A 123 -3.58 15.47 5.87
N PHE A 124 -2.93 14.42 6.38
CA PHE A 124 -1.96 14.54 7.46
C PHE A 124 -0.54 14.38 6.95
N LEU A 125 -0.20 13.21 6.39
CA LEU A 125 1.11 12.94 5.79
C LEU A 125 0.95 12.09 4.54
N PHE A 126 1.85 12.31 3.58
CA PHE A 126 1.99 11.51 2.36
C PHE A 126 3.34 10.81 2.37
N GLU A 127 3.40 9.61 1.76
CA GLU A 127 4.62 8.81 1.59
C GLU A 127 5.42 8.67 2.90
N LEU A 128 4.70 8.45 4.02
CA LEU A 128 5.33 8.31 5.32
C LEU A 128 6.07 6.98 5.42
N GLN A 129 7.38 7.05 5.55
CA GLN A 129 8.23 5.91 5.83
C GLN A 129 8.20 5.57 7.32
N MET A 130 7.88 4.33 7.64
CA MET A 130 7.68 3.85 9.02
C MET A 130 8.41 2.54 9.27
N PHE A 131 8.80 2.28 10.50
CA PHE A 131 9.45 1.04 10.88
C PHE A 131 9.11 0.59 12.31
N SER A 132 9.38 -0.67 12.58
CA SER A 132 9.46 -1.23 13.93
C SER A 132 10.68 -2.14 14.04
N GLU A 133 11.63 -1.77 14.91
CA GLU A 133 12.77 -2.64 15.22
C GLU A 133 12.29 -3.93 15.89
N THR A 134 11.30 -3.85 16.76
CA THR A 134 10.73 -5.01 17.47
C THR A 134 10.06 -6.02 16.52
N LEU A 135 9.31 -5.53 15.53
CA LEU A 135 8.65 -6.39 14.55
C LEU A 135 9.56 -6.75 13.37
N GLY A 136 10.72 -6.10 13.24
CA GLY A 136 11.69 -6.31 12.16
C GLY A 136 11.16 -5.90 10.78
N ILE A 137 10.18 -4.99 10.71
CA ILE A 137 9.53 -4.58 9.47
C ILE A 137 9.58 -3.06 9.26
N ALA A 138 9.53 -2.66 8.00
CA ALA A 138 9.40 -1.27 7.58
C ALA A 138 8.55 -1.14 6.32
N GLY A 139 8.01 0.05 6.07
CA GLY A 139 7.25 0.33 4.86
C GLY A 139 6.89 1.79 4.71
N THR A 140 6.34 2.13 3.56
CA THR A 140 5.87 3.48 3.24
C THR A 140 4.37 3.45 3.04
N SER A 141 3.65 4.30 3.78
CA SER A 141 2.20 4.48 3.61
C SER A 141 1.95 5.68 2.70
N ASP A 142 1.12 5.49 1.68
CA ASP A 142 0.84 6.53 0.68
C ASP A 142 0.21 7.76 1.33
N ILE A 143 -0.83 7.53 2.14
CA ILE A 143 -1.66 8.60 2.71
C ILE A 143 -2.00 8.30 4.15
N ILE A 144 -1.78 9.28 5.01
CA ILE A 144 -2.36 9.31 6.36
C ILE A 144 -3.27 10.53 6.43
N LEU A 145 -4.52 10.29 6.84
CA LEU A 145 -5.54 11.32 7.02
C LEU A 145 -5.84 11.51 8.50
N PHE A 146 -6.23 12.70 8.87
CA PHE A 146 -6.69 13.04 10.21
C PHE A 146 -8.18 13.33 10.23
N ASN A 147 -8.92 12.68 11.13
CA ASN A 147 -10.34 12.93 11.35
C ASN A 147 -10.50 13.92 12.52
N ARG A 148 -10.85 15.17 12.22
CA ARG A 148 -11.05 16.22 13.23
C ARG A 148 -12.17 15.95 14.21
N LYS A 149 -13.19 15.13 13.82
CA LYS A 149 -14.33 14.79 14.69
C LYS A 149 -13.94 13.79 15.77
N THR A 150 -13.11 12.83 15.44
CA THR A 150 -12.72 11.75 16.36
C THR A 150 -11.36 11.98 17.00
N GLY A 151 -10.52 12.84 16.41
CA GLY A 151 -9.12 13.01 16.79
C GLY A 151 -8.24 11.82 16.40
N LYS A 152 -8.72 10.92 15.54
CA LYS A 152 -8.03 9.69 15.13
C LYS A 152 -7.58 9.75 13.67
N PHE A 153 -6.80 8.76 13.26
CA PHE A 153 -6.18 8.72 11.94
C PHE A 153 -6.80 7.64 11.05
N ILE A 154 -6.65 7.85 9.75
CA ILE A 154 -7.06 6.91 8.71
C ILE A 154 -5.83 6.64 7.85
N ILE A 155 -5.48 5.38 7.65
CA ILE A 155 -4.45 4.98 6.71
C ILE A 155 -5.12 4.65 5.38
N ALA A 156 -4.69 5.29 4.31
CA ALA A 156 -5.24 5.08 2.98
C ALA A 156 -4.13 4.83 1.94
N ASP A 157 -4.49 4.13 0.88
CA ASP A 157 -3.55 3.71 -0.14
C ASP A 157 -4.24 3.66 -1.51
N TYR A 158 -3.61 4.27 -2.53
CA TYR A 158 -4.12 4.26 -3.90
C TYR A 158 -3.79 2.95 -4.60
N LYS A 159 -4.77 2.39 -5.28
CA LYS A 159 -4.59 1.17 -6.08
C LYS A 159 -5.17 1.32 -7.49
N THR A 160 -4.40 0.88 -8.47
CA THR A 160 -4.73 0.97 -9.91
C THR A 160 -4.92 -0.40 -10.56
N ASN A 161 -5.13 -1.45 -9.76
CA ASN A 161 -5.36 -2.80 -10.26
C ASN A 161 -6.54 -2.83 -11.24
N GLU A 162 -6.43 -3.62 -12.30
CA GLU A 162 -7.53 -3.91 -13.22
C GLU A 162 -8.71 -4.59 -12.51
N ASP A 163 -8.41 -5.54 -11.62
CA ASP A 163 -9.37 -6.26 -10.79
C ASP A 163 -8.81 -6.42 -9.36
N LEU A 164 -9.43 -5.73 -8.41
CA LEU A 164 -9.03 -5.73 -7.00
C LEU A 164 -9.37 -7.05 -6.30
N PHE A 165 -10.41 -7.74 -6.76
CA PHE A 165 -10.93 -8.96 -6.15
C PHE A 165 -10.54 -10.23 -6.90
N LYS A 166 -9.72 -10.11 -7.95
CA LYS A 166 -9.29 -11.24 -8.76
C LYS A 166 -8.70 -12.34 -7.89
N ASN A 167 -9.27 -13.53 -8.02
CA ASN A 167 -8.81 -14.74 -7.36
C ASN A 167 -8.66 -15.88 -8.36
N TYR A 168 -7.65 -16.69 -8.19
CA TYR A 168 -7.41 -17.83 -9.06
C TYR A 168 -7.87 -19.12 -8.40
N LYS A 169 -8.94 -19.74 -8.94
CA LYS A 169 -9.47 -21.06 -8.53
C LYS A 169 -9.82 -21.18 -7.05
N GLY A 170 -10.31 -20.12 -6.40
CA GLY A 170 -10.69 -20.16 -5.00
C GLY A 170 -9.52 -20.31 -4.01
N LYS A 171 -8.28 -20.06 -4.45
CA LYS A 171 -7.11 -20.09 -3.54
C LYS A 171 -7.28 -19.13 -2.38
N THR A 172 -6.84 -19.57 -1.21
CA THR A 172 -6.81 -18.76 -0.01
C THR A 172 -5.37 -18.35 0.33
N LEU A 173 -5.23 -17.35 1.16
CA LEU A 173 -3.96 -17.04 1.82
C LEU A 173 -3.52 -18.21 2.71
N LEU A 174 -2.26 -18.25 3.09
CA LEU A 174 -1.73 -19.23 4.03
C LEU A 174 -2.13 -18.86 5.47
N LYS A 175 -2.07 -19.82 6.38
CA LYS A 175 -2.30 -19.58 7.81
C LYS A 175 -1.44 -18.42 8.31
N PRO A 176 -1.99 -17.58 9.21
CA PRO A 176 -3.29 -17.69 9.87
C PRO A 176 -4.46 -17.09 9.07
N PHE A 177 -4.26 -16.61 7.85
CA PHE A 177 -5.23 -15.89 7.01
C PHE A 177 -5.94 -16.79 5.99
N ASN A 178 -5.99 -18.10 6.23
CA ASN A 178 -6.57 -19.06 5.27
C ASN A 178 -8.11 -19.01 5.14
N ASN A 179 -8.76 -18.15 5.89
CA ASN A 179 -10.16 -17.75 5.71
C ASN A 179 -10.35 -16.64 4.66
N LEU A 180 -9.27 -16.01 4.22
CA LEU A 180 -9.28 -14.96 3.20
C LEU A 180 -8.83 -15.52 1.84
N LEU A 181 -9.50 -15.11 0.77
CA LEU A 181 -9.08 -15.46 -0.60
C LEU A 181 -7.73 -14.80 -0.93
N ASP A 182 -6.88 -15.49 -1.69
CA ASP A 182 -5.66 -14.91 -2.26
C ASP A 182 -6.04 -13.95 -3.39
N SER A 183 -6.39 -12.72 -3.01
CA SER A 183 -6.74 -11.61 -3.91
C SER A 183 -5.90 -10.37 -3.63
N PRO A 184 -5.74 -9.44 -4.57
CA PRO A 184 -5.10 -8.15 -4.31
C PRO A 184 -5.72 -7.43 -3.10
N TYR A 185 -7.04 -7.36 -3.01
CA TYR A 185 -7.75 -6.71 -1.90
C TYR A 185 -7.33 -7.25 -0.53
N ASN A 186 -7.34 -8.57 -0.35
CA ASN A 186 -6.98 -9.17 0.93
C ASN A 186 -5.49 -8.95 1.28
N LYS A 187 -4.59 -8.92 0.29
CA LYS A 187 -3.18 -8.56 0.50
C LYS A 187 -3.04 -7.09 0.94
N TYR A 188 -3.87 -6.19 0.41
CA TYR A 188 -3.89 -4.79 0.83
C TYR A 188 -4.48 -4.62 2.24
N GLN A 189 -5.44 -5.45 2.65
CA GLN A 189 -5.88 -5.48 4.05
C GLN A 189 -4.74 -5.81 5.02
N LEU A 190 -3.90 -6.81 4.67
CA LEU A 190 -2.68 -7.14 5.44
C LEU A 190 -1.70 -5.95 5.44
N GLN A 191 -1.46 -5.34 4.28
CA GLN A 191 -0.55 -4.21 4.12
C GLN A 191 -0.95 -3.04 5.01
N LEU A 192 -2.20 -2.60 4.91
CA LEU A 192 -2.71 -1.47 5.67
C LEU A 192 -2.77 -1.75 7.17
N SER A 193 -3.07 -2.99 7.57
CA SER A 193 -3.02 -3.38 8.99
C SER A 193 -1.58 -3.38 9.54
N MET A 194 -0.57 -3.75 8.73
CA MET A 194 0.84 -3.59 9.14
C MET A 194 1.22 -2.11 9.25
N TYR A 195 0.78 -1.26 8.31
CA TYR A 195 1.01 0.19 8.42
C TYR A 195 0.37 0.78 9.66
N GLN A 196 -0.82 0.31 10.07
CA GLN A 196 -1.42 0.70 11.34
C GLN A 196 -0.51 0.32 12.52
N LEU A 197 -0.03 -0.92 12.59
CA LEU A 197 0.90 -1.36 13.64
C LEU A 197 2.15 -0.49 13.71
N LEU A 198 2.67 -0.04 12.55
CA LEU A 198 3.83 0.85 12.52
C LEU A 198 3.46 2.26 12.98
N PHE A 199 2.35 2.82 12.51
CA PHE A 199 1.94 4.19 12.82
C PHE A 199 1.55 4.37 14.29
N GLU A 200 0.82 3.40 14.88
CA GLU A 200 0.36 3.49 16.26
C GLU A 200 1.48 3.50 17.31
N GLN A 201 2.71 3.11 16.92
CA GLN A 201 3.89 3.25 17.79
C GLN A 201 4.21 4.70 18.15
N CYS A 202 3.76 5.67 17.35
CA CYS A 202 3.89 7.11 17.67
C CYS A 202 2.93 7.57 18.78
N GLY A 203 2.07 6.68 19.29
CA GLY A 203 1.07 7.00 20.32
C GLY A 203 -0.22 7.61 19.78
N TYR A 204 -0.50 7.44 18.50
CA TYR A 204 -1.74 7.86 17.84
C TYR A 204 -2.62 6.66 17.50
N GLU A 205 -3.94 6.85 17.48
CA GLU A 205 -4.91 5.81 17.17
C GLU A 205 -5.36 5.87 15.70
N VAL A 206 -5.45 4.71 15.06
CA VAL A 206 -6.01 4.54 13.71
C VAL A 206 -7.44 4.00 13.81
N GLU A 207 -8.42 4.76 13.32
CA GLU A 207 -9.83 4.34 13.35
C GLU A 207 -10.26 3.51 12.14
N SER A 208 -9.55 3.65 11.02
CA SER A 208 -9.85 2.87 9.81
C SER A 208 -8.70 2.83 8.82
N ARG A 209 -8.77 1.85 7.94
CA ARG A 209 -7.86 1.65 6.82
C ARG A 209 -8.68 1.62 5.55
N ARG A 210 -8.18 2.27 4.47
CA ARG A 210 -8.92 2.47 3.23
C ARG A 210 -8.09 2.10 2.01
N VAL A 211 -8.65 1.29 1.13
CA VAL A 211 -8.15 1.10 -0.23
C VAL A 211 -8.93 2.02 -1.15
N ILE A 212 -8.24 2.97 -1.78
CA ILE A 212 -8.82 3.87 -2.76
C ILE A 212 -8.53 3.28 -4.14
N TRP A 213 -9.50 2.56 -4.70
CA TRP A 213 -9.35 1.89 -5.98
C TRP A 213 -9.69 2.84 -7.12
N LEU A 214 -8.65 3.30 -7.79
CA LEU A 214 -8.74 4.23 -8.91
C LEU A 214 -9.00 3.49 -10.22
N LYS A 215 -9.84 4.05 -11.07
CA LYS A 215 -10.23 3.49 -12.37
C LYS A 215 -9.72 4.35 -13.53
N PRO A 216 -9.41 3.74 -14.69
CA PRO A 216 -8.94 4.49 -15.86
C PRO A 216 -10.01 5.39 -16.49
N ASN A 217 -11.27 5.24 -16.12
CA ASN A 217 -12.38 6.08 -16.58
C ASN A 217 -12.64 7.32 -15.70
N GLY A 218 -11.71 7.67 -14.82
CA GLY A 218 -11.82 8.82 -13.93
C GLY A 218 -12.77 8.64 -12.75
N THR A 219 -13.10 7.40 -12.39
CA THR A 219 -13.88 7.11 -11.18
C THR A 219 -13.04 6.38 -10.14
N TYR A 220 -13.52 6.35 -8.89
CA TYR A 220 -12.89 5.58 -7.81
C TYR A 220 -13.93 4.86 -6.96
N GLU A 221 -13.45 3.85 -6.27
CA GLU A 221 -14.18 3.19 -5.18
C GLU A 221 -13.34 3.25 -3.91
N ASN A 222 -13.99 3.39 -2.74
CA ASN A 222 -13.33 3.53 -1.45
C ASN A 222 -13.77 2.41 -0.52
N PHE A 223 -12.87 1.45 -0.27
CA PHE A 223 -13.14 0.28 0.56
C PHE A 223 -12.52 0.42 1.94
N LYS A 224 -13.34 0.30 2.99
CA LYS A 224 -12.85 0.10 4.35
C LYS A 224 -12.39 -1.36 4.50
N THR A 225 -11.16 -1.56 4.95
CA THR A 225 -10.61 -2.90 5.19
C THR A 225 -10.88 -3.37 6.63
N GLU A 226 -10.83 -4.69 6.83
CA GLU A 226 -10.87 -5.30 8.15
C GLU A 226 -9.60 -5.00 8.95
N ASP A 227 -9.72 -5.00 10.28
CA ASP A 227 -8.59 -4.88 11.18
C ASP A 227 -7.95 -6.25 11.43
N LEU A 228 -6.75 -6.44 10.88
CA LEU A 228 -5.98 -7.66 11.03
C LEU A 228 -4.77 -7.48 11.95
N THR A 229 -4.67 -6.34 12.64
CA THR A 229 -3.51 -5.97 13.47
C THR A 229 -3.20 -6.99 14.55
N GLN A 230 -4.20 -7.49 15.26
CA GLN A 230 -4.02 -8.44 16.36
C GLN A 230 -3.45 -9.78 15.88
N ILE A 231 -3.93 -10.28 14.73
CA ILE A 231 -3.44 -11.53 14.15
C ILE A 231 -2.01 -11.32 13.63
N LEU A 232 -1.77 -10.20 12.95
CA LEU A 232 -0.43 -9.85 12.43
C LEU A 232 0.58 -9.66 13.56
N LEU A 233 0.23 -8.94 14.63
CA LEU A 233 1.11 -8.75 15.78
C LEU A 233 1.55 -10.08 16.35
N LYS A 234 0.61 -11.01 16.58
CA LYS A 234 0.91 -12.36 17.07
C LYS A 234 1.82 -13.15 16.14
N GLU A 235 1.69 -12.98 14.81
CA GLU A 235 2.53 -13.69 13.83
C GLU A 235 3.94 -13.07 13.71
N LEU A 236 4.05 -11.76 13.84
CA LEU A 236 5.32 -11.03 13.70
C LEU A 236 6.19 -11.07 14.96
N THR A 237 5.61 -11.45 16.10
CA THR A 237 6.32 -11.58 17.41
C THR A 237 6.69 -13.02 17.78
N LYS A 238 6.43 -14.01 16.91
CA LYS A 238 6.91 -15.39 17.04
C LYS A 238 8.40 -15.50 16.69
#